data_7b1c890b6e04f29a5443ca419c58efd2
#
_entry.id   7b1c890b6e04f29a5443ca419c58efd2
#
_cell.length_a   1.000
_cell.length_b   1.000
_cell.length_c   1.000
_cell.angle_alpha   90.00
_cell.angle_beta   90.00
_cell.angle_gamma   90.00
#
_symmetry.space_group_name_H-M   'P 1'
#
loop_
_entity.id
_entity.type
_entity.pdbx_description
1 polymer ?
#
loop_
_entity_poly.entity_id
_entity_poly.type
_entity_poly.pdbx_seq_one_letter_code
_entity_poly.pdbx_strand_id
1 'polypeptide(L)' 'MGSTNYFIHDTSILDKNVGIGRGTKIWHFSHIQSGAIIGENCSLGQNVNVANNVKIGHHVKIQ' A
#
# COMPACT_ATOMS: atom_id res chain seq x y z
N MET A 1 4.03 -16.72 10.25
CA MET A 1 3.66 -16.70 9.70
C MET A 1 2.99 -15.88 9.09
N GLY A 2 3.06 -15.50 8.34
CA GLY A 2 2.23 -14.71 7.59
C GLY A 2 1.43 -13.63 8.22
N SER A 3 1.82 -13.21 9.36
CA SER A 3 1.03 -12.15 9.93
C SER A 3 1.28 -10.88 9.15
N THR A 4 0.21 -10.18 8.87
CA THR A 4 0.23 -8.94 8.16
C THR A 4 0.50 -7.81 9.14
N ASN A 5 1.50 -6.99 8.85
CA ASN A 5 1.87 -5.88 9.70
C ASN A 5 1.47 -4.54 9.10
N TYR A 6 0.56 -4.53 8.16
CA TYR A 6 0.03 -3.31 7.58
C TYR A 6 -1.50 -3.39 7.60
N PHE A 7 -2.13 -2.24 7.36
CA PHE A 7 -3.58 -2.15 7.29
C PHE A 7 -4.00 -1.78 5.89
N ILE A 8 -4.99 -2.49 5.36
CA ILE A 8 -5.62 -2.11 4.11
C ILE A 8 -7.14 -2.20 4.30
N HIS A 9 -7.83 -1.13 3.93
CA HIS A 9 -9.29 -1.11 4.04
C HIS A 9 -9.91 -2.04 2.99
N ASP A 10 -11.05 -2.64 3.34
CA ASP A 10 -11.73 -3.63 2.49
C ASP A 10 -12.01 -3.13 1.09
N THR A 11 -12.23 -1.83 0.92
CA THR A 11 -12.57 -1.28 -0.39
C THR A 11 -11.36 -1.14 -1.31
N SER A 12 -10.16 -1.27 -0.76
CA SER A 12 -8.95 -1.11 -1.55
C SER A 12 -8.53 -2.44 -2.15
N ILE A 13 -7.82 -2.37 -3.26
CA ILE A 13 -7.44 -3.55 -4.03
C ILE A 13 -5.92 -3.65 -4.10
N LEU A 14 -5.42 -4.83 -3.76
CA LEU A 14 -4.02 -5.17 -3.94
C LEU A 14 -3.91 -6.17 -5.06
N ASP A 15 -3.15 -5.81 -6.09
CA ASP A 15 -2.85 -6.77 -7.15
C ASP A 15 -1.78 -7.74 -6.67
N LYS A 16 -1.43 -8.68 -7.52
CA LYS A 16 -0.40 -9.68 -7.19
C LYS A 16 0.96 -9.03 -7.06
N ASN A 17 1.81 -9.65 -6.27
CA ASN A 17 3.22 -9.27 -6.17
C ASN A 17 3.44 -7.86 -5.66
N VAL A 18 2.60 -7.43 -4.74
CA VAL A 18 2.75 -6.13 -4.08
C VAL A 18 3.44 -6.36 -2.74
N GLY A 19 4.46 -5.56 -2.44
CA GLY A 19 5.11 -5.57 -1.13
C GLY A 19 4.69 -4.35 -0.33
N ILE A 20 4.31 -4.55 0.93
CA ILE A 20 3.90 -3.46 1.80
C ILE A 20 4.63 -3.61 3.13
N GLY A 21 5.32 -2.56 3.54
CA GLY A 21 6.09 -2.57 4.78
C GLY A 21 5.23 -2.44 6.01
N ARG A 22 5.86 -2.67 7.15
CA ARG A 22 5.21 -2.66 8.45
C ARG A 22 4.66 -1.28 8.76
N GLY A 23 3.48 -1.24 9.36
CA GLY A 23 2.89 0.00 9.84
C GLY A 23 2.26 0.87 8.77
N THR A 24 2.30 0.44 7.53
CA THR A 24 1.68 1.18 6.43
C THR A 24 0.17 1.01 6.48
N LYS A 25 -0.55 2.09 6.18
CA LYS A 25 -2.01 2.11 6.18
C LYS A 25 -2.51 2.54 4.82
N ILE A 26 -3.41 1.76 4.27
CA ILE A 26 -4.03 2.05 2.98
C ILE A 26 -5.53 2.20 3.23
N TRP A 27 -6.06 3.36 2.94
CA TRP A 27 -7.43 3.67 3.27
C TRP A 27 -8.38 3.32 2.12
N HIS A 28 -9.47 4.08 1.95
CA HIS A 28 -10.60 3.67 1.10
C HIS A 28 -10.30 3.79 -0.39
N PHE A 29 -10.77 2.82 -1.16
CA PHE A 29 -10.85 2.89 -2.62
C PHE A 29 -9.50 3.14 -3.30
N SER A 30 -8.43 2.63 -2.71
CA SER A 30 -7.11 2.73 -3.32
C SER A 30 -6.81 1.46 -4.08
N HIS A 31 -5.96 1.58 -5.10
CA HIS A 31 -5.57 0.44 -5.90
C HIS A 31 -4.04 0.40 -6.01
N ILE A 32 -3.47 -0.67 -5.53
CA ILE A 32 -2.01 -0.85 -5.57
C ILE A 32 -1.74 -1.89 -6.65
N GLN A 33 -1.11 -1.47 -7.72
CA GLN A 33 -0.93 -2.31 -8.88
C GLN A 33 0.27 -3.24 -8.74
N SER A 34 0.29 -4.24 -9.61
CA SER A 34 1.22 -5.35 -9.53
C SER A 34 2.68 -4.89 -9.53
N GLY A 35 3.46 -5.49 -8.68
CA GLY A 35 4.90 -5.20 -8.60
C GLY A 35 5.26 -3.96 -7.81
N ALA A 36 4.28 -3.21 -7.31
CA ALA A 36 4.57 -2.04 -6.50
C ALA A 36 5.14 -2.45 -5.15
N ILE A 37 6.02 -1.63 -4.61
CA ILE A 37 6.61 -1.85 -3.30
C ILE A 37 6.44 -0.59 -2.48
N ILE A 38 5.80 -0.72 -1.34
CA ILE A 38 5.55 0.39 -0.43
C ILE A 38 6.34 0.13 0.85
N GLY A 39 7.10 1.12 1.29
CA GLY A 39 7.94 0.98 2.46
C GLY A 39 7.14 0.95 3.76
N GLU A 40 7.83 1.17 4.86
CA GLU A 40 7.24 1.09 6.19
C GLU A 40 6.63 2.42 6.61
N ASN A 41 5.60 2.34 7.44
CA ASN A 41 5.00 3.50 8.10
C ASN A 41 4.53 4.56 7.11
N CYS A 42 4.03 4.11 5.97
CA CYS A 42 3.42 5.00 4.98
C CYS A 42 1.93 5.14 5.26
N SER A 43 1.33 6.18 4.70
CA SER A 43 -0.11 6.39 4.80
C SER A 43 -0.62 6.77 3.42
N LEU A 44 -1.47 5.95 2.85
CA LEU A 44 -2.12 6.21 1.57
C LEU A 44 -3.58 6.52 1.86
N GLY A 45 -3.98 7.73 1.53
CA GLY A 45 -5.36 8.16 1.79
C GLY A 45 -6.35 7.54 0.82
N GLN A 46 -7.42 8.27 0.55
CA GLN A 46 -8.49 7.75 -0.29
C GLN A 46 -8.15 7.90 -1.76
N ASN A 47 -8.59 6.92 -2.55
CA ASN A 47 -8.50 6.97 -4.01
C ASN A 47 -7.08 7.14 -4.52
N VAL A 48 -6.13 6.53 -3.85
CA VAL A 48 -4.74 6.57 -4.29
C VAL A 48 -4.50 5.41 -5.24
N ASN A 49 -3.89 5.70 -6.38
CA ASN A 49 -3.52 4.67 -7.33
C ASN A 49 -2.01 4.59 -7.40
N VAL A 50 -1.47 3.43 -7.06
CA VAL A 50 -0.03 3.19 -7.16
C VAL A 50 0.20 2.29 -8.37
N ALA A 51 0.87 2.85 -9.37
CA ALA A 51 1.04 2.16 -10.64
C ALA A 51 1.97 0.95 -10.53
N ASN A 52 2.02 0.16 -11.59
CA ASN A 52 2.86 -1.04 -11.63
C ASN A 52 4.32 -0.69 -11.35
N ASN A 53 4.94 -1.51 -10.53
CA ASN A 53 6.37 -1.45 -10.27
C ASN A 53 6.87 -0.14 -9.66
N VAL A 54 5.97 0.66 -9.10
CA VAL A 54 6.36 1.88 -8.40
C VAL A 54 6.92 1.49 -7.04
N LYS A 55 7.98 2.19 -6.63
CA LYS A 55 8.54 2.02 -5.30
C LYS A 55 8.31 3.27 -4.48
N ILE A 56 7.73 3.09 -3.31
CA ILE A 56 7.48 4.19 -2.38
C ILE A 56 8.35 3.94 -1.15
N GLY A 57 9.12 4.93 -0.77
CA GLY A 57 10.02 4.82 0.37
C GLY A 57 9.25 4.77 1.68
N HIS A 58 10.00 4.88 2.79
CA HIS A 58 9.41 4.80 4.12
C HIS A 58 8.85 6.16 4.53
N HIS A 59 7.86 6.14 5.41
CA HIS A 59 7.30 7.35 6.03
C HIS A 59 6.71 8.33 5.02
N VAL A 60 6.20 7.83 3.91
CA VAL A 60 5.58 8.66 2.87
C VAL A 60 4.09 8.77 3.14
N LYS A 61 3.55 10.00 3.02
CA LYS A 61 2.11 10.22 3.15
C LYS A 61 1.57 10.70 1.80
N ILE A 62 0.57 10.01 1.29
CA ILE A 62 -0.08 10.33 0.02
C ILE A 62 -1.56 10.54 0.31
N GLN A 63 -2.08 11.66 -0.12
CA GLN A 63 -3.50 11.98 0.09
C GLN A 63 -4.23 12.15 -1.21
#